data_04c27c3e7ea3315e74c093f0066c95c9
#
_entry.id   04c27c3e7ea3315e74c093f0066c95c9
#
_cell.length_a   1.000
_cell.length_b   1.000
_cell.length_c   1.000
_cell.angle_alpha   90.00
_cell.angle_beta   90.00
_cell.angle_gamma   90.00
#
_symmetry.space_group_name_H-M   'P 1'
#
loop_
_entity.id
_entity.type
_entity.pdbx_description
1 polymer ?
#
loop_
_entity_poly.entity_id
_entity_poly.type
_entity_poly.pdbx_seq_one_letter_code
_entity_poly.pdbx_strand_id
1 'polypeptide(L)'
;MAQIKGPAIFLSQFLGNETPFDTLENITSWAKSLGYLGVQVPAWDKRVIDIDQAAISKAYCDELKGRCQGLEITELVSHLYGQLVAVHPAHDTLFDTFAVDSVRGNPKARAEWAVEQMKKCLAASRNLSLSVMPTLSGALLWHYVYPWPPRPQGLVDMAFAELAKRWQPILNIAAEYGIDLAYEIHPAEDLHDGVTFERFLSETKNHTSVKILYDPSHLLLQCIDYVGYITCYGDYIKAFHVKDAELHPTSKSGVYGGYQSWRDRPGRFRSLGDGQIDFTQIFGKLTEVGYYSWAVLEWECCVKDAIQAAQEGAEFIKSMIIETPKTAFDEFAGGGMDMDYNKRILGLD
;
A
#
# COMPACT_ATOMS: atom_id res chain seq x y z
N MET A 1 -15.66 15.88 9.87
CA MET A 1 -14.94 15.29 8.71
C MET A 1 -14.41 13.93 9.12
N ALA A 2 -14.23 12.99 8.21
CA ALA A 2 -13.64 11.71 8.54
C ALA A 2 -12.15 11.91 8.86
N GLN A 3 -11.62 11.20 9.85
CA GLN A 3 -10.24 11.32 10.34
C GLN A 3 -9.44 10.11 9.89
N ILE A 4 -8.13 10.27 9.66
CA ILE A 4 -7.20 9.16 9.43
C ILE A 4 -7.23 8.23 10.64
N LYS A 5 -7.43 6.93 10.40
CA LYS A 5 -7.45 5.92 11.46
C LYS A 5 -6.04 5.44 11.77
N GLY A 6 -5.79 5.01 12.98
CA GLY A 6 -4.50 4.43 13.36
C GLY A 6 -4.13 4.66 14.82
N PRO A 7 -2.97 4.14 15.22
CA PRO A 7 -1.99 3.42 14.40
C PRO A 7 -2.43 1.98 14.07
N ALA A 8 -2.02 1.50 12.89
CA ALA A 8 -2.08 0.09 12.53
C ALA A 8 -0.69 -0.45 12.14
N ILE A 9 -0.52 -1.77 12.08
CA ILE A 9 0.75 -2.42 11.79
C ILE A 9 0.58 -3.55 10.77
N PHE A 10 1.46 -3.58 9.75
CA PHE A 10 1.55 -4.70 8.83
C PHE A 10 2.33 -5.84 9.47
N LEU A 11 1.70 -7.01 9.57
CA LEU A 11 2.24 -8.12 10.35
C LEU A 11 3.39 -8.86 9.67
N SER A 12 3.50 -8.78 8.34
CA SER A 12 4.39 -9.63 7.54
C SER A 12 5.85 -9.60 8.01
N GLN A 13 6.38 -8.40 8.33
CA GLN A 13 7.78 -8.22 8.70
C GLN A 13 8.10 -8.73 10.12
N PHE A 14 7.07 -9.03 10.92
CA PHE A 14 7.21 -9.46 12.31
C PHE A 14 6.91 -10.94 12.52
N LEU A 15 6.23 -11.61 11.58
CA LEU A 15 5.88 -13.01 11.69
C LEU A 15 7.11 -13.91 11.77
N GLY A 16 7.13 -14.79 12.78
CA GLY A 16 8.22 -15.70 13.09
C GLY A 16 7.69 -17.06 13.54
N ASN A 17 8.61 -17.94 13.99
CA ASN A 17 8.26 -19.27 14.47
C ASN A 17 8.17 -19.34 16.01
N GLU A 18 8.47 -18.25 16.69
CA GLU A 18 8.49 -18.17 18.14
C GLU A 18 7.47 -17.15 18.65
N THR A 19 6.90 -17.40 19.81
CA THR A 19 5.98 -16.49 20.50
C THR A 19 6.70 -15.17 20.80
N PRO A 20 6.07 -13.99 20.53
CA PRO A 20 4.66 -13.80 20.20
C PRO A 20 4.35 -13.75 18.67
N PHE A 21 5.25 -14.17 17.81
CA PHE A 21 5.19 -13.94 16.35
C PHE A 21 4.70 -15.15 15.55
N ASP A 22 4.25 -16.20 16.22
CA ASP A 22 3.98 -17.53 15.67
C ASP A 22 2.50 -17.79 15.33
N THR A 23 1.57 -17.01 15.90
CA THR A 23 0.13 -17.12 15.65
C THR A 23 -0.55 -15.76 15.59
N LEU A 24 -1.76 -15.70 14.99
CA LEU A 24 -2.54 -14.46 14.92
C LEU A 24 -2.85 -13.91 16.32
N GLU A 25 -3.26 -14.76 17.27
CA GLU A 25 -3.59 -14.35 18.63
C GLU A 25 -2.41 -13.74 19.36
N ASN A 26 -1.26 -14.37 19.24
CA ASN A 26 -0.06 -13.93 19.94
C ASN A 26 0.47 -12.62 19.37
N ILE A 27 0.57 -12.50 18.03
CA ILE A 27 1.08 -11.29 17.40
C ILE A 27 0.12 -10.10 17.54
N THR A 28 -1.20 -10.34 17.52
CA THR A 28 -2.19 -9.27 17.76
C THR A 28 -2.23 -8.84 19.22
N SER A 29 -2.04 -9.78 20.16
CA SER A 29 -1.87 -9.43 21.58
C SER A 29 -0.62 -8.56 21.80
N TRP A 30 0.49 -8.91 21.16
CA TRP A 30 1.71 -8.12 21.17
C TRP A 30 1.49 -6.73 20.56
N ALA A 31 0.95 -6.64 19.35
CA ALA A 31 0.68 -5.35 18.69
C ALA A 31 -0.24 -4.46 19.54
N LYS A 32 -1.28 -5.03 20.15
CA LYS A 32 -2.17 -4.32 21.07
C LYS A 32 -1.43 -3.76 22.28
N SER A 33 -0.49 -4.52 22.84
CA SER A 33 0.31 -4.07 23.99
C SER A 33 1.19 -2.87 23.70
N LEU A 34 1.55 -2.66 22.41
CA LEU A 34 2.28 -1.50 21.92
C LEU A 34 1.39 -0.30 21.58
N GLY A 35 0.06 -0.44 21.65
CA GLY A 35 -0.88 0.65 21.39
C GLY A 35 -1.42 0.72 19.96
N TYR A 36 -1.19 -0.30 19.11
CA TYR A 36 -1.86 -0.40 17.82
C TYR A 36 -3.35 -0.66 17.97
N LEU A 37 -4.14 -0.14 17.04
CA LEU A 37 -5.60 -0.27 16.99
C LEU A 37 -6.06 -1.21 15.86
N GLY A 38 -5.20 -1.44 14.87
CA GLY A 38 -5.47 -2.30 13.73
C GLY A 38 -4.24 -3.08 13.28
N VAL A 39 -4.52 -4.15 12.52
CA VAL A 39 -3.51 -5.00 11.91
C VAL A 39 -3.81 -5.20 10.43
N GLN A 40 -2.78 -5.09 9.61
CA GLN A 40 -2.83 -5.43 8.20
C GLN A 40 -2.29 -6.85 8.03
N VAL A 41 -3.08 -7.75 7.42
CA VAL A 41 -2.83 -9.20 7.43
C VAL A 41 -2.29 -9.67 6.08
N PRO A 42 -1.10 -10.34 6.02
CA PRO A 42 -0.59 -10.93 4.80
C PRO A 42 -1.40 -12.18 4.41
N ALA A 43 -2.01 -12.17 3.22
CA ALA A 43 -2.87 -13.25 2.74
C ALA A 43 -2.15 -14.58 2.48
N TRP A 44 -0.83 -14.53 2.34
CA TRP A 44 0.02 -15.70 2.01
C TRP A 44 0.51 -16.47 3.23
N ASP A 45 0.31 -15.95 4.44
CA ASP A 45 0.90 -16.55 5.65
C ASP A 45 -0.13 -17.33 6.46
N LYS A 46 0.01 -18.65 6.45
CA LYS A 46 -0.90 -19.58 7.13
C LYS A 46 -0.90 -19.49 8.65
N ARG A 47 0.09 -18.80 9.27
CA ARG A 47 0.12 -18.56 10.72
C ARG A 47 -0.98 -17.60 11.14
N VAL A 48 -1.41 -16.72 10.24
CA VAL A 48 -2.39 -15.67 10.52
C VAL A 48 -3.72 -15.84 9.78
N ILE A 49 -3.73 -16.48 8.60
CA ILE A 49 -4.95 -16.72 7.83
C ILE A 49 -4.83 -17.96 6.94
N ASP A 50 -5.89 -18.76 6.89
CA ASP A 50 -6.09 -19.74 5.83
C ASP A 50 -6.95 -19.11 4.73
N ILE A 51 -6.31 -18.71 3.62
CA ILE A 51 -6.97 -17.99 2.54
C ILE A 51 -8.04 -18.85 1.84
N ASP A 52 -7.84 -20.17 1.78
CA ASP A 52 -8.81 -21.08 1.15
C ASP A 52 -10.11 -21.14 1.98
N GLN A 53 -10.00 -21.21 3.30
CA GLN A 53 -11.16 -21.14 4.19
C GLN A 53 -11.79 -19.75 4.22
N ALA A 54 -10.98 -18.68 4.28
CA ALA A 54 -11.47 -17.32 4.32
C ALA A 54 -12.26 -16.95 3.05
N ALA A 55 -11.85 -17.46 1.89
CA ALA A 55 -12.53 -17.21 0.62
C ALA A 55 -13.95 -17.79 0.56
N ILE A 56 -14.22 -18.91 1.24
CA ILE A 56 -15.49 -19.64 1.14
C ILE A 56 -16.37 -19.56 2.39
N SER A 57 -15.83 -19.12 3.52
CA SER A 57 -16.52 -19.15 4.82
C SER A 57 -16.52 -17.82 5.53
N LYS A 58 -17.68 -17.16 5.56
CA LYS A 58 -17.88 -15.97 6.38
C LYS A 58 -17.74 -16.28 7.89
N ALA A 59 -18.20 -17.47 8.32
CA ALA A 59 -18.08 -17.89 9.72
C ALA A 59 -16.60 -17.98 10.16
N TYR A 60 -15.71 -18.53 9.31
CA TYR A 60 -14.29 -18.52 9.55
C TYR A 60 -13.73 -17.09 9.67
N CYS A 61 -14.17 -16.19 8.79
CA CYS A 61 -13.75 -14.79 8.83
C CYS A 61 -14.23 -14.05 10.10
N ASP A 62 -15.46 -14.35 10.57
CA ASP A 62 -15.98 -13.78 11.81
C ASP A 62 -15.21 -14.33 13.03
N GLU A 63 -14.85 -15.61 13.05
CA GLU A 63 -13.98 -16.21 14.05
C GLU A 63 -12.56 -15.57 14.01
N LEU A 64 -12.00 -15.41 12.82
CA LEU A 64 -10.67 -14.77 12.62
C LEU A 64 -10.63 -13.37 13.24
N LYS A 65 -11.67 -12.55 13.03
CA LYS A 65 -11.80 -11.24 13.69
C LYS A 65 -11.82 -11.33 15.21
N GLY A 66 -12.51 -12.34 15.75
CA GLY A 66 -12.56 -12.59 17.21
C GLY A 66 -11.17 -12.91 17.77
N ARG A 67 -10.30 -13.57 17.00
CA ARG A 67 -8.94 -13.92 17.38
C ARG A 67 -7.96 -12.74 17.38
N CYS A 68 -8.32 -11.60 16.78
CA CYS A 68 -7.47 -10.39 16.73
C CYS A 68 -7.43 -9.60 18.05
N GLN A 69 -7.87 -10.15 19.18
CA GLN A 69 -7.76 -9.53 20.51
C GLN A 69 -8.39 -8.12 20.60
N GLY A 70 -9.38 -7.83 19.76
CA GLY A 70 -10.06 -6.54 19.68
C GLY A 70 -9.36 -5.50 18.80
N LEU A 71 -8.31 -5.86 18.09
CA LEU A 71 -7.77 -5.05 16.99
C LEU A 71 -8.63 -5.23 15.74
N GLU A 72 -8.76 -4.17 14.92
CA GLU A 72 -9.41 -4.26 13.62
C GLU A 72 -8.45 -4.88 12.59
N ILE A 73 -8.95 -5.78 11.71
CA ILE A 73 -8.25 -6.13 10.49
C ILE A 73 -8.48 -4.97 9.51
N THR A 74 -7.42 -4.27 9.17
CA THR A 74 -7.50 -3.07 8.34
C THR A 74 -7.65 -3.42 6.86
N GLU A 75 -6.77 -4.26 6.35
CA GLU A 75 -6.76 -4.79 5.00
C GLU A 75 -6.16 -6.20 4.98
N LEU A 76 -6.50 -6.94 3.93
CA LEU A 76 -5.84 -8.18 3.56
C LEU A 76 -4.87 -7.89 2.41
N VAL A 77 -3.56 -8.05 2.67
CA VAL A 77 -2.50 -7.73 1.69
C VAL A 77 -2.22 -8.90 0.78
N SER A 78 -2.14 -8.66 -0.53
CA SER A 78 -1.93 -9.69 -1.55
C SER A 78 -0.64 -9.51 -2.38
N HIS A 79 0.34 -8.76 -1.88
CA HIS A 79 1.58 -8.39 -2.58
C HIS A 79 2.28 -9.57 -3.26
N LEU A 80 2.54 -10.66 -2.51
CA LEU A 80 3.26 -11.80 -3.05
C LEU A 80 2.49 -12.56 -4.15
N TYR A 81 1.17 -12.44 -4.19
CA TYR A 81 0.37 -12.99 -5.27
C TYR A 81 0.26 -12.02 -6.44
N GLY A 82 0.03 -10.73 -6.17
CA GLY A 82 -0.10 -9.68 -7.18
C GLY A 82 1.12 -9.58 -8.08
N GLN A 83 2.32 -9.57 -7.51
CA GLN A 83 3.57 -9.51 -8.29
C GLN A 83 3.74 -10.69 -9.27
N LEU A 84 3.10 -11.83 -9.03
CA LEU A 84 3.18 -13.01 -9.88
C LEU A 84 2.18 -13.01 -11.05
N VAL A 85 1.24 -12.07 -11.09
CA VAL A 85 0.30 -11.89 -12.22
C VAL A 85 1.06 -11.56 -13.51
N ALA A 86 2.15 -10.79 -13.37
CA ALA A 86 3.01 -10.44 -14.50
C ALA A 86 4.48 -10.50 -14.08
N VAL A 87 5.23 -11.45 -14.63
CA VAL A 87 6.66 -11.61 -14.38
C VAL A 87 7.41 -11.63 -15.70
N HIS A 88 8.47 -10.82 -15.80
CA HIS A 88 9.37 -10.86 -16.95
C HIS A 88 10.22 -12.14 -16.93
N PRO A 89 10.44 -12.82 -18.09
CA PRO A 89 11.17 -14.09 -18.16
C PRO A 89 12.57 -14.08 -17.52
N ALA A 90 13.25 -12.94 -17.52
CA ALA A 90 14.58 -12.81 -16.87
C ALA A 90 14.51 -13.02 -15.34
N HIS A 91 13.35 -12.89 -14.71
CA HIS A 91 13.14 -13.05 -13.27
C HIS A 91 12.38 -14.32 -12.89
N ASP A 92 11.99 -15.16 -13.84
CA ASP A 92 11.17 -16.35 -13.56
C ASP A 92 11.69 -17.20 -12.40
N THR A 93 12.99 -17.52 -12.43
CA THR A 93 13.62 -18.35 -11.38
C THR A 93 13.56 -17.70 -9.99
N LEU A 94 13.74 -16.38 -9.91
CA LEU A 94 13.69 -15.67 -8.62
C LEU A 94 12.27 -15.61 -8.08
N PHE A 95 11.29 -15.35 -8.95
CA PHE A 95 9.88 -15.23 -8.55
C PHE A 95 9.21 -16.58 -8.28
N ASP A 96 9.77 -17.69 -8.74
CA ASP A 96 9.32 -19.04 -8.37
C ASP A 96 9.37 -19.28 -6.84
N THR A 97 10.25 -18.57 -6.11
CA THR A 97 10.33 -18.67 -4.64
C THR A 97 9.04 -18.24 -3.93
N PHE A 98 8.22 -17.40 -4.56
CA PHE A 98 6.95 -16.91 -4.02
C PHE A 98 5.74 -17.80 -4.40
N ALA A 99 5.97 -18.83 -5.21
CA ALA A 99 4.93 -19.74 -5.67
C ALA A 99 5.02 -21.11 -4.97
N VAL A 100 3.90 -21.82 -4.96
CA VAL A 100 3.86 -23.22 -4.48
C VAL A 100 4.66 -24.14 -5.42
N ASP A 101 5.22 -25.21 -4.86
CA ASP A 101 6.11 -26.12 -5.59
C ASP A 101 5.52 -26.67 -6.88
N SER A 102 4.21 -26.93 -6.90
CA SER A 102 3.52 -27.50 -8.05
C SER A 102 3.52 -26.67 -9.32
N VAL A 103 3.81 -25.37 -9.23
CA VAL A 103 3.84 -24.43 -10.38
C VAL A 103 5.20 -23.82 -10.66
N ARG A 104 6.21 -24.12 -9.82
CA ARG A 104 7.59 -23.67 -10.02
C ARG A 104 8.17 -24.23 -11.33
N GLY A 105 9.00 -23.43 -12.00
CA GLY A 105 9.56 -23.79 -13.30
C GLY A 105 8.56 -23.74 -14.47
N ASN A 106 7.32 -23.32 -14.21
CA ASN A 106 6.29 -23.16 -15.25
C ASN A 106 5.66 -21.76 -15.14
N PRO A 107 6.20 -20.74 -15.83
CA PRO A 107 5.74 -19.35 -15.74
C PRO A 107 4.24 -19.16 -16.01
N LYS A 108 3.69 -19.94 -16.97
CA LYS A 108 2.27 -19.87 -17.30
C LYS A 108 1.40 -20.40 -16.14
N ALA A 109 1.71 -21.60 -15.63
CA ALA A 109 0.98 -22.17 -14.51
C ALA A 109 1.11 -21.31 -13.24
N ARG A 110 2.28 -20.69 -13.01
CA ARG A 110 2.50 -19.74 -11.91
C ARG A 110 1.60 -18.52 -12.01
N ALA A 111 1.50 -17.90 -13.19
CA ALA A 111 0.62 -16.76 -13.41
C ALA A 111 -0.86 -17.11 -13.26
N GLU A 112 -1.30 -18.26 -13.78
CA GLU A 112 -2.67 -18.76 -13.61
C GLU A 112 -2.98 -19.02 -12.12
N TRP A 113 -2.05 -19.64 -11.38
CA TRP A 113 -2.17 -19.86 -9.95
C TRP A 113 -2.25 -18.52 -9.19
N ALA A 114 -1.42 -17.53 -9.53
CA ALA A 114 -1.45 -16.23 -8.91
C ALA A 114 -2.80 -15.52 -9.09
N VAL A 115 -3.38 -15.56 -10.28
CA VAL A 115 -4.72 -15.03 -10.56
C VAL A 115 -5.77 -15.71 -9.68
N GLU A 116 -5.70 -17.03 -9.49
CA GLU A 116 -6.64 -17.75 -8.61
C GLU A 116 -6.43 -17.36 -7.13
N GLN A 117 -5.18 -17.16 -6.67
CA GLN A 117 -4.95 -16.64 -5.32
C GLN A 117 -5.52 -15.23 -5.15
N MET A 118 -5.36 -14.33 -6.12
CA MET A 118 -5.94 -12.98 -6.10
C MET A 118 -7.46 -13.03 -5.97
N LYS A 119 -8.14 -13.92 -6.72
CA LYS A 119 -9.59 -14.11 -6.60
C LYS A 119 -10.00 -14.59 -5.20
N LYS A 120 -9.24 -15.52 -4.60
CA LYS A 120 -9.47 -15.97 -3.22
C LYS A 120 -9.29 -14.83 -2.22
N CYS A 121 -8.24 -14.00 -2.38
CA CYS A 121 -8.01 -12.83 -1.54
C CYS A 121 -9.18 -11.83 -1.62
N LEU A 122 -9.72 -11.58 -2.81
CA LEU A 122 -10.91 -10.73 -2.98
C LEU A 122 -12.15 -11.33 -2.30
N ALA A 123 -12.39 -12.63 -2.44
CA ALA A 123 -13.51 -13.31 -1.78
C ALA A 123 -13.35 -13.26 -0.24
N ALA A 124 -12.14 -13.48 0.28
CA ALA A 124 -11.82 -13.38 1.69
C ALA A 124 -12.00 -11.94 2.20
N SER A 125 -11.53 -10.93 1.45
CA SER A 125 -11.73 -9.51 1.79
C SER A 125 -13.21 -9.15 1.89
N ARG A 126 -14.03 -9.62 0.94
CA ARG A 126 -15.49 -9.46 1.02
C ARG A 126 -16.09 -10.14 2.26
N ASN A 127 -15.68 -11.38 2.57
CA ASN A 127 -16.17 -12.11 3.76
C ASN A 127 -15.71 -11.45 5.06
N LEU A 128 -14.55 -10.79 5.07
CA LEU A 128 -14.04 -9.96 6.15
C LEU A 128 -14.69 -8.57 6.20
N SER A 129 -15.55 -8.22 5.22
CA SER A 129 -16.16 -6.89 5.08
C SER A 129 -15.12 -5.77 4.90
N LEU A 130 -14.03 -6.05 4.20
CA LEU A 130 -12.99 -5.09 3.84
C LEU A 130 -13.33 -4.48 2.47
N SER A 131 -13.01 -3.20 2.29
CA SER A 131 -13.27 -2.45 1.06
C SER A 131 -12.01 -2.14 0.26
N VAL A 132 -10.83 -2.38 0.83
CA VAL A 132 -9.54 -2.12 0.20
C VAL A 132 -8.66 -3.37 0.30
N MET A 133 -7.93 -3.69 -0.77
CA MET A 133 -6.96 -4.78 -0.81
C MET A 133 -5.65 -4.28 -1.44
N PRO A 134 -4.60 -4.06 -0.65
CA PRO A 134 -3.26 -3.73 -1.12
C PRO A 134 -2.63 -4.85 -1.95
N THR A 135 -1.93 -4.47 -3.03
CA THR A 135 -1.28 -5.41 -3.94
C THR A 135 -0.09 -4.79 -4.67
N LEU A 136 0.76 -5.63 -5.26
CA LEU A 136 1.77 -5.25 -6.27
C LEU A 136 1.24 -5.57 -7.68
N SER A 137 1.75 -4.86 -8.70
CA SER A 137 1.26 -4.99 -10.08
C SER A 137 1.86 -6.16 -10.86
N GLY A 138 3.04 -6.60 -10.47
CA GLY A 138 3.93 -7.37 -11.32
C GLY A 138 4.65 -6.47 -12.34
N ALA A 139 5.64 -7.03 -13.05
CA ALA A 139 6.44 -6.27 -13.99
C ALA A 139 6.81 -7.07 -15.24
N LEU A 140 6.53 -6.47 -16.41
CA LEU A 140 7.00 -6.91 -17.73
C LEU A 140 8.11 -5.99 -18.25
N LEU A 141 8.17 -4.73 -17.77
CA LEU A 141 9.02 -3.67 -18.32
C LEU A 141 10.14 -3.20 -17.40
N TRP A 142 10.14 -3.57 -16.13
CA TRP A 142 11.15 -3.06 -15.19
C TRP A 142 12.59 -3.21 -15.70
N HIS A 143 12.91 -4.28 -16.45
CA HIS A 143 14.22 -4.50 -17.07
C HIS A 143 14.59 -3.44 -18.11
N TYR A 144 13.62 -2.71 -18.61
CA TYR A 144 13.74 -1.69 -19.65
C TYR A 144 13.51 -0.28 -19.09
N VAL A 145 13.52 -0.09 -17.76
CA VAL A 145 13.30 1.21 -17.12
C VAL A 145 14.33 2.24 -17.56
N TYR A 146 15.58 1.82 -17.71
CA TYR A 146 16.62 2.69 -18.27
C TYR A 146 16.51 2.75 -19.80
N PRO A 147 16.55 3.95 -20.44
CA PRO A 147 16.25 4.11 -21.86
C PRO A 147 17.39 3.68 -22.81
N TRP A 148 18.42 3.03 -22.33
CA TRP A 148 19.53 2.52 -23.12
C TRP A 148 19.82 1.05 -22.78
N PRO A 149 20.04 0.18 -23.81
CA PRO A 149 19.86 0.42 -25.25
C PRO A 149 18.44 0.87 -25.62
N PRO A 150 18.25 1.54 -26.80
CA PRO A 150 16.92 2.03 -27.19
C PRO A 150 15.86 0.93 -27.16
N ARG A 151 14.73 1.22 -26.55
CA ARG A 151 13.60 0.28 -26.54
C ARG A 151 13.01 0.12 -27.95
N PRO A 152 12.64 -1.10 -28.35
CA PRO A 152 11.88 -1.30 -29.59
C PRO A 152 10.60 -0.46 -29.59
N GLN A 153 10.24 0.06 -30.77
CA GLN A 153 9.01 0.81 -30.95
C GLN A 153 7.78 -0.03 -30.55
N GLY A 154 6.86 0.53 -29.77
CA GLY A 154 5.64 -0.13 -29.32
C GLY A 154 5.84 -1.13 -28.17
N LEU A 155 7.06 -1.37 -27.68
CA LEU A 155 7.30 -2.31 -26.58
C LEU A 155 6.52 -1.92 -25.31
N VAL A 156 6.54 -0.64 -24.95
CA VAL A 156 5.88 -0.13 -23.74
C VAL A 156 4.37 -0.27 -23.85
N ASP A 157 3.78 0.12 -24.99
CA ASP A 157 2.34 0.04 -25.22
C ASP A 157 1.86 -1.42 -25.19
N MET A 158 2.60 -2.32 -25.82
CA MET A 158 2.30 -3.76 -25.81
C MET A 158 2.34 -4.35 -24.39
N ALA A 159 3.31 -3.97 -23.59
CA ALA A 159 3.46 -4.51 -22.25
C ALA A 159 2.36 -4.00 -21.29
N PHE A 160 1.99 -2.72 -21.34
CA PHE A 160 0.89 -2.20 -20.53
C PHE A 160 -0.47 -2.75 -20.97
N ALA A 161 -0.69 -2.94 -22.28
CA ALA A 161 -1.89 -3.63 -22.77
C ALA A 161 -1.96 -5.10 -22.28
N GLU A 162 -0.84 -5.82 -22.26
CA GLU A 162 -0.79 -7.18 -21.71
C GLU A 162 -0.96 -7.17 -20.19
N LEU A 163 -0.35 -6.23 -19.45
CA LEU A 163 -0.53 -6.08 -18.02
C LEU A 163 -2.02 -5.84 -17.68
N ALA A 164 -2.66 -4.88 -18.34
CA ALA A 164 -4.08 -4.57 -18.18
C ALA A 164 -4.96 -5.80 -18.48
N LYS A 165 -4.66 -6.54 -19.56
CA LYS A 165 -5.37 -7.76 -19.91
C LYS A 165 -5.28 -8.82 -18.83
N ARG A 166 -4.11 -9.01 -18.21
CA ARG A 166 -3.92 -9.98 -17.10
C ARG A 166 -4.69 -9.57 -15.85
N TRP A 167 -4.72 -8.28 -15.54
CA TRP A 167 -5.45 -7.76 -14.38
C TRP A 167 -6.97 -7.67 -14.59
N GLN A 168 -7.47 -7.58 -15.82
CA GLN A 168 -8.90 -7.37 -16.10
C GLN A 168 -9.83 -8.36 -15.39
N PRO A 169 -9.59 -9.70 -15.36
CA PRO A 169 -10.44 -10.64 -14.63
C PRO A 169 -10.47 -10.39 -13.12
N ILE A 170 -9.35 -9.95 -12.54
CA ILE A 170 -9.23 -9.64 -11.12
C ILE A 170 -9.98 -8.34 -10.80
N LEU A 171 -9.79 -7.31 -11.63
CA LEU A 171 -10.47 -6.01 -11.50
C LEU A 171 -11.99 -6.14 -11.59
N ASN A 172 -12.49 -6.99 -12.50
CA ASN A 172 -13.94 -7.24 -12.62
C ASN A 172 -14.54 -7.83 -11.34
N ILE A 173 -13.85 -8.80 -10.71
CA ILE A 173 -14.28 -9.38 -9.43
C ILE A 173 -14.17 -8.35 -8.31
N ALA A 174 -13.11 -7.53 -8.29
CA ALA A 174 -12.95 -6.47 -7.31
C ALA A 174 -14.13 -5.48 -7.36
N ALA A 175 -14.53 -5.06 -8.57
CA ALA A 175 -15.69 -4.19 -8.78
C ALA A 175 -17.01 -4.85 -8.35
N GLU A 176 -17.20 -6.13 -8.68
CA GLU A 176 -18.38 -6.90 -8.25
C GLU A 176 -18.51 -6.95 -6.72
N TYR A 177 -17.38 -7.05 -6.02
CA TYR A 177 -17.34 -7.14 -4.56
C TYR A 177 -17.25 -5.77 -3.88
N GLY A 178 -17.16 -4.67 -4.64
CA GLY A 178 -17.00 -3.32 -4.11
C GLY A 178 -15.65 -3.11 -3.41
N ILE A 179 -14.59 -3.75 -3.90
CA ILE A 179 -13.25 -3.69 -3.32
C ILE A 179 -12.34 -2.84 -4.22
N ASP A 180 -11.66 -1.88 -3.63
CA ASP A 180 -10.58 -1.11 -4.23
C ASP A 180 -9.28 -1.92 -4.21
N LEU A 181 -8.67 -2.17 -5.37
CA LEU A 181 -7.33 -2.73 -5.50
C LEU A 181 -6.31 -1.60 -5.41
N ALA A 182 -5.66 -1.50 -4.26
CA ALA A 182 -4.68 -0.46 -3.97
C ALA A 182 -3.27 -0.93 -4.37
N TYR A 183 -2.85 -0.58 -5.58
CA TYR A 183 -1.51 -0.90 -6.07
C TYR A 183 -0.46 -0.06 -5.36
N GLU A 184 0.53 -0.72 -4.78
CA GLU A 184 1.70 -0.03 -4.26
C GLU A 184 2.55 0.47 -5.41
N ILE A 185 2.89 1.76 -5.37
CA ILE A 185 3.78 2.39 -6.36
C ILE A 185 5.22 2.09 -5.94
N HIS A 186 5.79 1.06 -6.56
CA HIS A 186 6.97 0.38 -6.05
C HIS A 186 8.04 0.15 -7.14
N PRO A 187 9.32 0.51 -6.91
CA PRO A 187 10.42 0.10 -7.78
C PRO A 187 10.45 -1.42 -7.96
N ALA A 188 10.85 -1.89 -9.14
CA ALA A 188 10.78 -3.28 -9.60
C ALA A 188 9.40 -3.75 -10.09
N GLU A 189 8.37 -2.94 -9.90
CA GLU A 189 7.03 -3.13 -10.46
C GLU A 189 6.83 -2.29 -11.74
N ASP A 190 5.86 -2.63 -12.57
CA ASP A 190 5.52 -1.78 -13.72
C ASP A 190 4.81 -0.48 -13.28
N LEU A 191 4.10 -0.51 -12.15
CA LEU A 191 3.54 0.68 -11.51
C LEU A 191 4.52 1.21 -10.46
N HIS A 192 5.49 2.03 -10.88
CA HIS A 192 6.54 2.54 -10.00
C HIS A 192 6.56 4.07 -9.84
N ASP A 193 5.75 4.79 -10.62
CA ASP A 193 5.58 6.23 -10.54
C ASP A 193 4.18 6.68 -11.02
N GLY A 194 3.93 7.99 -11.02
CA GLY A 194 2.64 8.53 -11.46
C GLY A 194 2.38 8.30 -12.94
N VAL A 195 3.40 8.40 -13.79
CA VAL A 195 3.27 8.22 -15.25
C VAL A 195 2.87 6.78 -15.59
N THR A 196 3.46 5.82 -14.93
CA THR A 196 3.14 4.40 -15.13
C THR A 196 1.77 4.04 -14.56
N PHE A 197 1.37 4.63 -13.43
CA PHE A 197 0.02 4.50 -12.90
C PHE A 197 -1.04 5.05 -13.87
N GLU A 198 -0.85 6.26 -14.40
CA GLU A 198 -1.76 6.87 -15.38
C GLU A 198 -1.89 6.04 -16.65
N ARG A 199 -0.78 5.47 -17.13
CA ARG A 199 -0.78 4.57 -18.28
C ARG A 199 -1.61 3.31 -18.00
N PHE A 200 -1.41 2.67 -16.86
CA PHE A 200 -2.21 1.49 -16.48
C PHE A 200 -3.69 1.83 -16.31
N LEU A 201 -3.99 2.97 -15.70
CA LEU A 201 -5.36 3.46 -15.56
C LEU A 201 -6.03 3.67 -16.93
N SER A 202 -5.30 4.24 -17.90
CA SER A 202 -5.77 4.39 -19.29
C SER A 202 -6.02 3.04 -19.96
N GLU A 203 -5.08 2.09 -19.87
CA GLU A 203 -5.21 0.75 -20.48
C GLU A 203 -6.36 -0.05 -19.87
N THR A 204 -6.64 0.12 -18.58
CA THR A 204 -7.79 -0.46 -17.89
C THR A 204 -9.08 0.34 -18.08
N LYS A 205 -9.09 1.36 -18.96
CA LYS A 205 -10.23 2.24 -19.27
C LYS A 205 -10.79 2.95 -18.03
N ASN A 206 -9.91 3.44 -17.19
CA ASN A 206 -10.23 4.09 -15.92
C ASN A 206 -11.10 3.20 -15.01
N HIS A 207 -10.71 1.94 -14.87
CA HIS A 207 -11.46 0.99 -14.08
C HIS A 207 -11.58 1.46 -12.62
N THR A 208 -12.80 1.44 -12.07
CA THR A 208 -13.12 2.06 -10.77
C THR A 208 -12.36 1.46 -9.60
N SER A 209 -12.01 0.17 -9.66
CA SER A 209 -11.25 -0.53 -8.61
C SER A 209 -9.73 -0.32 -8.69
N VAL A 210 -9.19 0.40 -9.70
CA VAL A 210 -7.76 0.73 -9.77
C VAL A 210 -7.49 1.89 -8.82
N LYS A 211 -6.75 1.64 -7.76
CA LYS A 211 -6.44 2.57 -6.68
C LYS A 211 -4.96 2.48 -6.30
N ILE A 212 -4.54 3.32 -5.37
CA ILE A 212 -3.14 3.43 -4.93
C ILE A 212 -3.04 3.06 -3.45
N LEU A 213 -2.08 2.20 -3.14
CA LEU A 213 -1.43 2.17 -1.85
C LEU A 213 -0.28 3.20 -1.91
N TYR A 214 -0.37 4.22 -1.09
CA TYR A 214 0.63 5.26 -0.99
C TYR A 214 1.71 4.88 0.02
N ASP A 215 2.94 4.71 -0.46
CA ASP A 215 4.14 4.55 0.35
C ASP A 215 5.16 5.63 -0.05
N PRO A 216 5.42 6.62 0.80
CA PRO A 216 6.32 7.72 0.49
C PRO A 216 7.79 7.29 0.37
N SER A 217 8.18 6.17 0.99
CA SER A 217 9.56 5.71 1.02
C SER A 217 10.06 5.34 -0.37
N HIS A 218 9.22 4.67 -1.15
CA HIS A 218 9.53 4.30 -2.54
C HIS A 218 9.64 5.51 -3.46
N LEU A 219 8.83 6.55 -3.20
CA LEU A 219 8.88 7.80 -3.95
C LEU A 219 10.14 8.60 -3.62
N LEU A 220 10.48 8.72 -2.32
CA LEU A 220 11.74 9.37 -1.89
C LEU A 220 12.96 8.71 -2.53
N LEU A 221 13.04 7.37 -2.52
CA LEU A 221 14.17 6.62 -3.08
C LEU A 221 14.31 6.76 -4.60
N GLN A 222 13.25 7.20 -5.28
CA GLN A 222 13.23 7.54 -6.71
C GLN A 222 13.39 9.04 -6.98
N CYS A 223 13.59 9.87 -5.96
CA CYS A 223 13.63 11.34 -6.06
C CYS A 223 12.32 11.95 -6.58
N ILE A 224 11.17 11.33 -6.31
CA ILE A 224 9.85 11.86 -6.64
C ILE A 224 9.36 12.75 -5.50
N ASP A 225 8.69 13.86 -5.83
CA ASP A 225 8.00 14.70 -4.85
C ASP A 225 6.82 13.94 -4.24
N TYR A 226 7.08 13.28 -3.11
CA TYR A 226 6.10 12.42 -2.44
C TYR A 226 4.93 13.21 -1.83
N VAL A 227 5.11 14.47 -1.44
CA VAL A 227 4.00 15.32 -0.95
C VAL A 227 3.14 15.81 -2.11
N GLY A 228 3.76 16.30 -3.19
CA GLY A 228 3.07 16.68 -4.41
C GLY A 228 2.31 15.52 -5.05
N TYR A 229 2.80 14.29 -4.89
CA TYR A 229 2.13 13.07 -5.34
C TYR A 229 0.71 12.94 -4.76
N ILE A 230 0.51 13.25 -3.48
CA ILE A 230 -0.81 13.25 -2.84
C ILE A 230 -1.74 14.27 -3.49
N THR A 231 -1.22 15.43 -3.87
CA THR A 231 -2.02 16.46 -4.57
C THR A 231 -2.51 15.97 -5.94
N CYS A 232 -1.66 15.23 -6.67
CA CYS A 232 -2.02 14.69 -7.98
C CYS A 232 -2.98 13.50 -7.91
N TYR A 233 -2.81 12.62 -6.92
CA TYR A 233 -3.45 11.30 -6.90
C TYR A 233 -4.31 11.03 -5.66
N GLY A 234 -4.62 12.04 -4.85
CA GLY A 234 -5.36 11.88 -3.58
C GLY A 234 -6.68 11.11 -3.72
N ASP A 235 -7.43 11.31 -4.80
CA ASP A 235 -8.68 10.60 -5.06
C ASP A 235 -8.49 9.07 -5.27
N TYR A 236 -7.30 8.67 -5.69
CA TYR A 236 -6.93 7.28 -5.92
C TYR A 236 -6.32 6.62 -4.69
N ILE A 237 -5.78 7.37 -3.72
CA ILE A 237 -5.14 6.82 -2.52
C ILE A 237 -6.22 6.23 -1.60
N LYS A 238 -6.15 4.90 -1.36
CA LYS A 238 -7.10 4.17 -0.51
C LYS A 238 -6.41 3.40 0.61
N ALA A 239 -5.11 3.18 0.53
CA ALA A 239 -4.28 2.63 1.59
C ALA A 239 -3.01 3.48 1.76
N PHE A 240 -2.43 3.47 2.96
CA PHE A 240 -1.25 4.25 3.29
C PHE A 240 -0.30 3.44 4.17
N HIS A 241 0.90 3.19 3.67
CA HIS A 241 2.01 2.68 4.45
C HIS A 241 2.84 3.83 5.02
N VAL A 242 2.92 3.89 6.33
CA VAL A 242 3.81 4.80 7.05
C VAL A 242 5.16 4.11 7.14
N LYS A 243 6.03 4.40 6.19
CA LYS A 243 7.36 3.79 6.03
C LYS A 243 8.38 4.87 5.71
N ASP A 244 9.42 4.93 6.49
CA ASP A 244 10.45 5.96 6.38
C ASP A 244 11.65 5.48 5.55
N ALA A 245 12.35 6.43 4.96
CA ALA A 245 13.53 6.19 4.16
C ALA A 245 14.49 7.37 4.21
N GLU A 246 15.74 7.11 3.83
CA GLU A 246 16.74 8.14 3.61
C GLU A 246 17.45 7.93 2.28
N LEU A 247 17.86 9.03 1.63
CA LEU A 247 18.65 9.00 0.42
C LEU A 247 19.82 9.99 0.54
N HIS A 248 21.03 9.48 0.67
CA HIS A 248 22.26 10.24 0.77
C HIS A 248 23.22 9.93 -0.38
N PRO A 249 23.02 10.50 -1.58
CA PRO A 249 23.93 10.30 -2.71
C PRO A 249 25.35 10.72 -2.35
N THR A 250 26.33 9.96 -2.82
CA THR A 250 27.75 10.22 -2.60
C THR A 250 28.45 10.41 -3.94
N SER A 251 29.76 10.75 -3.91
CA SER A 251 30.59 10.77 -5.12
C SER A 251 30.75 9.37 -5.76
N LYS A 252 30.36 8.30 -5.08
CA LYS A 252 30.52 6.92 -5.55
C LYS A 252 29.22 6.24 -5.96
N SER A 253 28.08 6.63 -5.39
CA SER A 253 26.81 5.93 -5.58
C SER A 253 25.63 6.89 -5.42
N GLY A 254 24.57 6.64 -6.17
CA GLY A 254 23.32 7.41 -6.20
C GLY A 254 22.09 6.48 -6.15
N VAL A 255 21.00 6.88 -6.82
CA VAL A 255 19.69 6.20 -6.81
C VAL A 255 19.79 4.69 -7.10
N TYR A 256 20.62 4.27 -8.04
CA TYR A 256 20.76 2.85 -8.41
C TYR A 256 21.49 1.99 -7.37
N GLY A 257 22.20 2.60 -6.42
CA GLY A 257 22.83 1.90 -5.30
C GLY A 257 24.03 1.03 -5.64
N GLY A 258 24.43 0.86 -6.92
CA GLY A 258 25.64 0.13 -7.35
C GLY A 258 25.69 -1.33 -6.92
N TYR A 259 24.55 -2.02 -6.85
CA TYR A 259 24.40 -3.41 -6.37
C TYR A 259 24.84 -3.64 -4.91
N GLN A 260 24.90 -2.57 -4.12
CA GLN A 260 25.25 -2.64 -2.69
C GLN A 260 24.11 -3.26 -1.87
N SER A 261 24.45 -3.76 -0.68
CA SER A 261 23.47 -4.22 0.30
C SER A 261 22.58 -3.06 0.78
N TRP A 262 21.43 -3.36 1.37
CA TRP A 262 20.55 -2.34 1.95
C TRP A 262 21.26 -1.45 2.99
N ARG A 263 22.24 -2.01 3.70
CA ARG A 263 23.00 -1.29 4.72
C ARG A 263 23.98 -0.27 4.12
N ASP A 264 24.52 -0.57 2.94
CA ASP A 264 25.65 0.18 2.35
C ASP A 264 25.23 1.13 1.23
N ARG A 265 24.02 0.96 0.67
CA ARG A 265 23.53 1.80 -0.42
C ARG A 265 23.11 3.18 0.07
N PRO A 266 23.19 4.24 -0.79
CA PRO A 266 22.79 5.61 -0.42
C PRO A 266 21.31 5.75 -0.08
N GLY A 267 20.44 5.03 -0.78
CA GLY A 267 19.00 5.03 -0.55
C GLY A 267 18.60 3.76 0.19
N ARG A 268 17.99 3.90 1.37
CA ARG A 268 17.57 2.77 2.20
C ARG A 268 16.39 3.11 3.09
N PHE A 269 15.67 2.09 3.51
CA PHE A 269 14.55 2.24 4.44
C PHE A 269 15.06 2.45 5.87
N ARG A 270 14.27 3.21 6.65
CA ARG A 270 14.56 3.55 8.03
C ARG A 270 13.33 3.32 8.92
N SER A 271 13.58 3.14 10.20
CA SER A 271 12.49 3.20 11.20
C SER A 271 11.89 4.60 11.22
N LEU A 272 10.61 4.70 11.58
CA LEU A 272 9.87 5.97 11.57
C LEU A 272 10.57 7.04 12.42
N GLY A 273 10.80 8.20 11.82
CA GLY A 273 11.48 9.34 12.43
C GLY A 273 13.00 9.30 12.35
N ASP A 274 13.60 8.20 11.87
CA ASP A 274 15.06 8.08 11.67
C ASP A 274 15.47 8.41 10.23
N GLY A 275 14.51 8.61 9.32
CA GLY A 275 14.72 8.90 7.90
C GLY A 275 14.59 10.37 7.55
N GLN A 276 14.18 10.65 6.32
CA GLN A 276 14.09 11.99 5.75
C GLN A 276 12.66 12.39 5.34
N ILE A 277 11.67 11.51 5.55
CA ILE A 277 10.30 11.75 5.11
C ILE A 277 9.60 12.72 6.07
N ASP A 278 9.01 13.80 5.53
CA ASP A 278 8.22 14.75 6.29
C ASP A 278 6.78 14.25 6.47
N PHE A 279 6.59 13.43 7.49
CA PHE A 279 5.26 12.89 7.81
C PHE A 279 4.26 13.96 8.26
N THR A 280 4.74 15.09 8.81
CA THR A 280 3.86 16.21 9.17
C THR A 280 3.17 16.78 7.93
N GLN A 281 3.92 16.99 6.84
CA GLN A 281 3.33 17.40 5.57
C GLN A 281 2.43 16.34 4.95
N ILE A 282 2.83 15.05 5.02
CA ILE A 282 2.04 13.95 4.48
C ILE A 282 0.68 13.84 5.17
N PHE A 283 0.65 13.76 6.51
CA PHE A 283 -0.60 13.66 7.26
C PHE A 283 -1.49 14.90 7.05
N GLY A 284 -0.89 16.10 6.98
CA GLY A 284 -1.59 17.32 6.62
C GLY A 284 -2.25 17.23 5.25
N LYS A 285 -1.48 16.83 4.23
CA LYS A 285 -1.97 16.74 2.86
C LYS A 285 -3.01 15.61 2.67
N LEU A 286 -2.81 14.44 3.28
CA LEU A 286 -3.81 13.36 3.27
C LEU A 286 -5.12 13.79 3.94
N THR A 287 -5.04 14.57 5.02
CA THR A 287 -6.23 15.14 5.68
C THR A 287 -6.94 16.15 4.77
N GLU A 288 -6.20 17.02 4.08
CA GLU A 288 -6.75 18.00 3.12
C GLU A 288 -7.51 17.33 1.96
N VAL A 289 -6.97 16.24 1.38
CA VAL A 289 -7.63 15.50 0.29
C VAL A 289 -8.71 14.54 0.78
N GLY A 290 -8.97 14.50 2.10
CA GLY A 290 -10.05 13.71 2.68
C GLY A 290 -9.76 12.22 2.80
N TYR A 291 -8.49 11.81 2.92
CA TYR A 291 -8.14 10.42 3.23
C TYR A 291 -8.62 10.06 4.65
N TYR A 292 -9.35 8.94 4.79
CA TYR A 292 -9.98 8.53 6.05
C TYR A 292 -9.75 7.05 6.40
N SER A 293 -8.87 6.36 5.67
CA SER A 293 -8.51 4.98 5.96
C SER A 293 -7.35 4.91 6.98
N TRP A 294 -6.64 3.82 7.03
CA TRP A 294 -5.66 3.51 8.06
C TRP A 294 -4.26 4.05 7.74
N ALA A 295 -3.56 4.53 8.76
CA ALA A 295 -2.12 4.76 8.75
C ALA A 295 -1.43 3.50 9.29
N VAL A 296 -0.79 2.73 8.40
CA VAL A 296 -0.25 1.39 8.69
C VAL A 296 1.27 1.46 8.73
N LEU A 297 1.88 1.12 9.87
CA LEU A 297 3.32 0.91 9.94
C LEU A 297 3.71 -0.23 9.00
N GLU A 298 4.57 0.04 8.04
CA GLU A 298 5.38 -0.97 7.37
C GLU A 298 6.85 -0.78 7.74
N TRP A 299 7.48 -1.83 8.29
CA TRP A 299 8.85 -1.75 8.77
C TRP A 299 9.80 -2.54 7.89
N GLU A 300 10.86 -1.88 7.37
CA GLU A 300 11.92 -2.50 6.57
C GLU A 300 13.28 -1.83 6.84
N CYS A 301 13.63 -1.63 8.10
CA CYS A 301 14.90 -0.97 8.46
C CYS A 301 16.05 -1.98 8.55
N CYS A 302 17.18 -1.69 7.89
CA CYS A 302 18.38 -2.50 7.97
C CYS A 302 19.32 -2.13 9.14
N VAL A 303 18.94 -1.18 10.00
CA VAL A 303 19.77 -0.62 11.09
C VAL A 303 19.19 -0.89 12.46
N LYS A 304 17.90 -0.61 12.67
CA LYS A 304 17.21 -0.72 13.95
C LYS A 304 16.52 -2.08 14.08
N ASP A 305 16.43 -2.58 15.30
CA ASP A 305 15.68 -3.79 15.61
C ASP A 305 14.18 -3.63 15.38
N ALA A 306 13.52 -4.67 14.87
CA ALA A 306 12.11 -4.67 14.50
C ALA A 306 11.17 -4.40 15.68
N ILE A 307 11.45 -5.00 16.84
CA ILE A 307 10.59 -4.89 18.04
C ILE A 307 10.66 -3.47 18.59
N GLN A 308 11.87 -2.91 18.69
CA GLN A 308 12.06 -1.52 19.09
C GLN A 308 11.34 -0.57 18.10
N ALA A 309 11.51 -0.81 16.81
CA ALA A 309 10.88 0.03 15.78
C ALA A 309 9.35 -0.04 15.81
N ALA A 310 8.77 -1.21 16.08
CA ALA A 310 7.32 -1.34 16.23
C ALA A 310 6.79 -0.58 17.45
N GLN A 311 7.51 -0.60 18.57
CA GLN A 311 7.14 0.14 19.76
C GLN A 311 7.15 1.65 19.52
N GLU A 312 8.23 2.17 18.94
CA GLU A 312 8.37 3.59 18.60
C GLU A 312 7.35 4.03 17.53
N GLY A 313 7.06 3.16 16.57
CA GLY A 313 6.18 3.43 15.44
C GLY A 313 4.73 3.68 15.82
N ALA A 314 4.21 2.98 16.83
CA ALA A 314 2.83 3.20 17.31
C ALA A 314 2.63 4.63 17.84
N GLU A 315 3.54 5.09 18.69
CA GLU A 315 3.49 6.44 19.25
C GLU A 315 3.73 7.50 18.17
N PHE A 316 4.68 7.24 17.26
CA PHE A 316 4.97 8.13 16.14
C PHE A 316 3.72 8.39 15.28
N ILE A 317 3.08 7.33 14.79
CA ILE A 317 1.87 7.45 13.95
C ILE A 317 0.76 8.18 14.72
N LYS A 318 0.53 7.83 15.98
CA LYS A 318 -0.48 8.47 16.81
C LYS A 318 -0.24 9.97 16.94
N SER A 319 1.01 10.40 17.05
CA SER A 319 1.35 11.83 17.16
C SER A 319 1.16 12.62 15.85
N MET A 320 1.13 11.93 14.70
CA MET A 320 0.94 12.54 13.39
C MET A 320 -0.53 12.67 12.97
N ILE A 321 -1.45 11.90 13.59
CA ILE A 321 -2.87 11.93 13.25
C ILE A 321 -3.49 13.25 13.70
N ILE A 322 -4.09 13.97 12.75
CA ILE A 322 -4.66 15.31 12.97
C ILE A 322 -6.13 15.20 13.36
N GLU A 323 -6.51 15.84 14.45
CA GLU A 323 -7.90 16.10 14.79
C GLU A 323 -8.43 17.29 13.99
N THR A 324 -9.38 17.06 13.10
CA THR A 324 -9.95 18.15 12.30
C THR A 324 -10.88 19.01 13.17
N PRO A 325 -10.84 20.35 13.02
CA PRO A 325 -11.71 21.24 13.81
C PRO A 325 -13.18 20.99 13.48
N LYS A 326 -14.03 21.04 14.50
CA LYS A 326 -15.48 20.86 14.35
C LYS A 326 -16.18 22.11 13.83
N THR A 327 -15.56 23.28 14.03
CA THR A 327 -16.07 24.61 13.66
C THR A 327 -14.99 25.38 12.93
N ALA A 328 -15.38 26.31 12.06
CA ALA A 328 -14.43 27.24 11.44
C ALA A 328 -13.83 28.18 12.51
N PHE A 329 -12.56 28.56 12.36
CA PHE A 329 -11.88 29.43 13.33
C PHE A 329 -12.50 30.81 13.44
N ASP A 330 -13.21 31.26 12.41
CA ASP A 330 -13.87 32.57 12.28
C ASP A 330 -15.41 32.49 12.39
N GLU A 331 -15.97 31.34 12.80
CA GLU A 331 -17.41 31.13 12.92
C GLU A 331 -18.09 32.14 13.88
N PHE A 332 -17.34 32.64 14.87
CA PHE A 332 -17.80 33.70 15.77
C PHE A 332 -18.10 35.03 15.05
N ALA A 333 -17.50 35.26 13.89
CA ALA A 333 -17.73 36.46 13.08
C ALA A 333 -18.85 36.30 12.04
N GLY A 334 -19.33 35.06 11.84
CA GLY A 334 -20.35 34.70 10.87
C GLY A 334 -21.76 34.77 11.43
N GLY A 335 -22.24 35.95 11.80
CA GLY A 335 -23.63 36.14 12.25
C GLY A 335 -24.57 36.34 11.07
N GLY A 336 -25.61 35.48 10.96
CA GLY A 336 -26.90 35.71 10.26
C GLY A 336 -26.84 36.37 8.89
N MET A 337 -26.04 35.87 7.97
CA MET A 337 -25.84 36.44 6.64
C MET A 337 -26.93 35.91 5.70
N ASP A 338 -27.89 36.77 5.38
CA ASP A 338 -28.90 36.52 4.35
C ASP A 338 -28.56 37.24 3.01
N MET A 339 -29.36 37.01 2.00
CA MET A 339 -29.18 37.63 0.67
C MET A 339 -29.23 39.16 0.69
N ASP A 340 -30.01 39.73 1.62
CA ASP A 340 -30.14 41.20 1.73
C ASP A 340 -28.88 41.79 2.40
N TYR A 341 -28.29 41.07 3.36
CA TYR A 341 -26.99 41.41 3.91
C TYR A 341 -25.88 41.38 2.84
N ASN A 342 -25.87 40.35 2.00
CA ASN A 342 -24.91 40.23 0.90
C ASN A 342 -25.06 41.35 -0.14
N LYS A 343 -26.31 41.74 -0.49
CA LYS A 343 -26.56 42.88 -1.40
C LYS A 343 -26.01 44.19 -0.79
N ARG A 344 -26.28 44.46 0.49
CA ARG A 344 -25.77 45.67 1.15
C ARG A 344 -24.24 45.74 1.15
N ILE A 345 -23.54 44.62 1.46
CA ILE A 345 -22.09 44.57 1.40
C ILE A 345 -21.56 44.86 0.00
N LEU A 346 -22.21 44.33 -1.02
CA LEU A 346 -21.82 44.51 -2.43
C LEU A 346 -22.29 45.82 -3.02
N GLY A 347 -23.06 46.62 -2.28
CA GLY A 347 -23.63 47.88 -2.80
C GLY A 347 -24.62 47.67 -3.97
N LEU A 348 -25.41 46.58 -3.89
CA LEU A 348 -26.39 46.21 -4.93
C LEU A 348 -27.83 46.58 -4.56
N ASP A 349 -28.03 47.45 -3.56
CA ASP A 349 -29.34 47.94 -3.16
C ASP A 349 -29.87 49.03 -4.09
#